data_d415126c01503cb3b8e68808d090d24c
#
_entry.id   d415126c01503cb3b8e68808d090d24c
#
_cell.length_a   1.000
_cell.length_b   1.000
_cell.length_c   1.000
_cell.angle_alpha   90.00
_cell.angle_beta   90.00
_cell.angle_gamma   90.00
#
_symmetry.space_group_name_H-M   'P 1'
#
loop_
_entity.id
_entity.type
_entity.pdbx_description
1 polymer ?
#
loop_
_entity_poly.entity_id
_entity_poly.type
_entity_poly.pdbx_seq_one_letter_code
_entity_poly.pdbx_strand_id
1 'polypeptide(L)'
;MTEKHFMDGIGKWKDEIIAAGLLMAFAFFINRGIEIKGLYMDDLYLWSCYGEQTFGQFIFPMGSTRFRFLYYLAAWLELAVIGNHIGWFVPLNIILNGCIAYSVYRFGKRLSRSYLMGLGCGFLYLLSRMSYYQISQVYGLMESLALWAALGILYCLLRYVDEKGDGKKYLIRSCVLYFAVCFIHERYLALLPLIYLAILYKKGKKKAFWFLPAGV
;
A
#
# COMPACT_ATOMS: atom_id res chain seq x y z
N MET A 1 13.52 37.24 -3.88
CA MET A 1 13.82 35.81 -3.59
C MET A 1 12.59 34.88 -3.75
N THR A 2 11.56 35.36 -4.39
CA THR A 2 10.20 34.72 -4.33
C THR A 2 9.72 34.10 -5.62
N GLU A 3 10.01 34.62 -6.80
CA GLU A 3 9.49 34.09 -8.07
C GLU A 3 10.16 32.80 -8.53
N LYS A 4 11.46 32.68 -8.41
CA LYS A 4 12.20 31.47 -8.83
C LYS A 4 11.84 30.24 -7.99
N HIS A 5 11.61 30.41 -6.70
CA HIS A 5 11.15 29.34 -5.81
C HIS A 5 9.70 28.90 -6.09
N PHE A 6 8.86 29.82 -6.53
CA PHE A 6 7.46 29.53 -6.92
C PHE A 6 7.40 28.78 -8.26
N MET A 7 8.19 29.21 -9.25
CA MET A 7 8.29 28.54 -10.56
C MET A 7 8.90 27.14 -10.46
N ASP A 8 9.93 26.93 -9.65
CA ASP A 8 10.52 25.61 -9.38
C ASP A 8 9.52 24.67 -8.65
N GLY A 9 8.65 25.22 -7.83
CA GLY A 9 7.56 24.50 -7.19
C GLY A 9 6.52 24.01 -8.19
N ILE A 10 6.05 24.88 -9.09
CA ILE A 10 5.05 24.54 -10.13
C ILE A 10 5.59 23.49 -11.10
N GLY A 11 6.85 23.58 -11.51
CA GLY A 11 7.49 22.57 -12.37
C GLY A 11 7.47 21.17 -11.73
N LYS A 12 7.82 21.06 -10.46
CA LYS A 12 7.81 19.78 -9.73
C LYS A 12 6.41 19.17 -9.62
N TRP A 13 5.37 19.98 -9.40
CA TRP A 13 3.99 19.48 -9.33
C TRP A 13 3.49 18.97 -10.68
N LYS A 14 3.85 19.66 -11.77
CA LYS A 14 3.52 19.22 -13.13
C LYS A 14 4.10 17.85 -13.42
N ASP A 15 5.36 17.61 -13.13
CA ASP A 15 6.02 16.31 -13.34
C ASP A 15 5.37 15.17 -12.53
N GLU A 16 4.97 15.45 -11.28
CA GLU A 16 4.30 14.45 -10.44
C GLU A 16 2.89 14.12 -10.98
N ILE A 17 2.13 15.12 -11.44
CA ILE A 17 0.80 14.92 -12.02
C ILE A 17 0.91 14.15 -13.34
N ILE A 18 1.89 14.49 -14.18
CA ILE A 18 2.14 13.78 -15.44
C ILE A 18 2.50 12.32 -15.16
N ALA A 19 3.39 12.05 -14.22
CA ALA A 19 3.77 10.71 -13.84
C ALA A 19 2.58 9.89 -13.32
N ALA A 20 1.76 10.47 -12.45
CA ALA A 20 0.56 9.83 -11.93
C ALA A 20 -0.44 9.51 -13.05
N GLY A 21 -0.68 10.49 -13.96
CA GLY A 21 -1.57 10.31 -15.11
C GLY A 21 -1.08 9.23 -16.08
N LEU A 22 0.21 9.23 -16.40
CA LEU A 22 0.81 8.22 -17.29
C LEU A 22 0.72 6.81 -16.70
N LEU A 23 1.06 6.64 -15.42
CA LEU A 23 0.98 5.34 -14.74
C LEU A 23 -0.46 4.85 -14.65
N MET A 24 -1.41 5.73 -14.33
CA MET A 24 -2.83 5.40 -14.28
C MET A 24 -3.37 5.00 -15.65
N ALA A 25 -3.09 5.80 -16.69
CA ALA A 25 -3.50 5.50 -18.07
C ALA A 25 -2.91 4.16 -18.54
N PHE A 26 -1.63 3.91 -18.23
CA PHE A 26 -0.98 2.66 -18.56
C PHE A 26 -1.59 1.47 -17.80
N ALA A 27 -1.92 1.63 -16.51
CA ALA A 27 -2.58 0.59 -15.72
C ALA A 27 -3.92 0.18 -16.36
N PHE A 28 -4.75 1.12 -16.78
CA PHE A 28 -5.98 0.83 -17.51
C PHE A 28 -5.72 0.20 -18.88
N PHE A 29 -4.74 0.69 -19.61
CA PHE A 29 -4.42 0.18 -20.95
C PHE A 29 -4.02 -1.29 -20.95
N ILE A 30 -3.09 -1.71 -20.07
CA ILE A 30 -2.59 -3.09 -20.02
C ILE A 30 -3.59 -4.08 -19.43
N ASN A 31 -4.50 -3.61 -18.58
CA ASN A 31 -5.48 -4.46 -17.90
C ASN A 31 -6.89 -4.40 -18.51
N ARG A 32 -7.06 -3.76 -19.68
CA ARG A 32 -8.36 -3.53 -20.35
C ARG A 32 -9.17 -4.80 -20.70
N GLY A 33 -8.53 -5.97 -20.69
CA GLY A 33 -9.18 -7.25 -21.01
C GLY A 33 -9.39 -8.13 -19.81
N ILE A 34 -9.08 -7.66 -18.59
CA ILE A 34 -9.30 -8.44 -17.37
C ILE A 34 -10.77 -8.32 -16.97
N GLU A 35 -11.42 -9.47 -16.77
CA GLU A 35 -12.79 -9.58 -16.29
C GLU A 35 -12.85 -10.65 -15.20
N ILE A 36 -13.56 -10.36 -14.11
CA ILE A 36 -13.93 -11.34 -13.11
C ILE A 36 -15.25 -11.97 -13.56
N LYS A 37 -15.16 -13.13 -14.22
CA LYS A 37 -16.34 -13.85 -14.76
C LYS A 37 -17.12 -14.62 -13.71
N GLY A 38 -16.54 -14.82 -12.53
CA GLY A 38 -17.18 -15.52 -11.42
C GLY A 38 -16.31 -15.42 -10.17
N LEU A 39 -16.94 -15.61 -9.03
CA LEU A 39 -16.27 -15.62 -7.73
C LEU A 39 -15.87 -17.06 -7.39
N TYR A 40 -14.65 -17.27 -6.96
CA TYR A 40 -14.10 -18.57 -6.62
C TYR A 40 -13.50 -18.59 -5.23
N MET A 41 -13.60 -19.70 -4.52
CA MET A 41 -12.95 -19.94 -3.23
C MET A 41 -13.12 -18.77 -2.26
N ASP A 42 -12.03 -18.07 -1.93
CA ASP A 42 -12.01 -16.98 -0.94
C ASP A 42 -12.88 -15.80 -1.36
N ASP A 43 -12.94 -15.48 -2.67
CA ASP A 43 -13.79 -14.41 -3.20
C ASP A 43 -15.28 -14.74 -3.02
N LEU A 44 -15.68 -15.98 -3.31
CA LEU A 44 -17.06 -16.44 -3.12
C LEU A 44 -17.42 -16.49 -1.64
N TYR A 45 -16.50 -16.97 -0.80
CA TYR A 45 -16.69 -16.99 0.65
C TYR A 45 -16.92 -15.56 1.20
N LEU A 46 -16.07 -14.61 0.81
CA LEU A 46 -16.18 -13.24 1.25
C LEU A 46 -17.52 -12.60 0.83
N TRP A 47 -17.92 -12.85 -0.42
CA TRP A 47 -19.20 -12.38 -0.95
C TRP A 47 -20.41 -12.96 -0.21
N SER A 48 -20.42 -14.27 0.04
CA SER A 48 -21.51 -14.94 0.75
C SER A 48 -21.61 -14.46 2.19
N CYS A 49 -20.47 -14.31 2.87
CA CYS A 49 -20.44 -13.77 4.22
C CYS A 49 -21.00 -12.36 4.30
N TYR A 50 -20.75 -11.50 3.30
CA TYR A 50 -21.29 -10.14 3.25
C TYR A 50 -22.83 -10.15 3.15
N GLY A 51 -23.40 -11.09 2.40
CA GLY A 51 -24.87 -11.22 2.24
C GLY A 51 -25.60 -11.82 3.46
N GLU A 52 -24.91 -12.66 4.24
CA GLU A 52 -25.51 -13.47 5.30
C GLU A 52 -25.18 -13.00 6.73
N GLN A 53 -24.03 -12.36 6.93
CA GLN A 53 -23.51 -12.00 8.24
C GLN A 53 -23.83 -10.55 8.60
N THR A 54 -23.98 -10.30 9.91
CA THR A 54 -24.00 -8.92 10.43
C THR A 54 -22.62 -8.28 10.30
N PHE A 55 -22.56 -6.94 10.28
CA PHE A 55 -21.32 -6.18 10.20
C PHE A 55 -20.26 -6.65 11.21
N GLY A 56 -20.66 -6.86 12.47
CA GLY A 56 -19.72 -7.32 13.50
C GLY A 56 -19.20 -8.73 13.26
N GLN A 57 -20.04 -9.65 12.80
CA GLN A 57 -19.63 -11.02 12.47
C GLN A 57 -18.71 -11.06 11.24
N PHE A 58 -18.96 -10.20 10.25
CA PHE A 58 -18.11 -10.10 9.06
C PHE A 58 -16.71 -9.58 9.40
N ILE A 59 -16.60 -8.53 10.23
CA ILE A 59 -15.29 -7.95 10.59
C ILE A 59 -14.52 -8.83 11.58
N PHE A 60 -15.21 -9.51 12.47
CA PHE A 60 -14.64 -10.40 13.48
C PHE A 60 -15.15 -11.84 13.31
N PRO A 61 -14.74 -12.54 12.23
CA PRO A 61 -15.24 -13.89 11.94
C PRO A 61 -14.87 -14.85 13.06
N MET A 62 -15.89 -15.43 13.69
CA MET A 62 -15.69 -16.45 14.73
C MET A 62 -15.04 -17.71 14.15
N GLY A 63 -14.09 -18.28 14.87
CA GLY A 63 -13.38 -19.50 14.45
C GLY A 63 -12.22 -19.24 13.47
N SER A 64 -11.99 -18.00 13.05
CA SER A 64 -10.79 -17.66 12.28
C SER A 64 -9.55 -17.67 13.18
N THR A 65 -8.49 -18.36 12.74
CA THR A 65 -7.17 -18.33 13.38
C THR A 65 -6.39 -17.04 13.02
N ARG A 66 -6.92 -16.20 12.10
CA ARG A 66 -6.26 -15.02 11.55
C ARG A 66 -7.05 -13.77 11.91
N PHE A 67 -6.42 -12.89 12.65
CA PHE A 67 -7.06 -11.66 13.10
C PHE A 67 -6.77 -10.51 12.11
N ARG A 68 -7.59 -10.39 11.06
CA ARG A 68 -7.44 -9.44 9.93
C ARG A 68 -8.57 -8.41 9.89
N PHE A 69 -8.96 -7.85 11.01
CA PHE A 69 -10.16 -7.01 11.09
C PHE A 69 -10.09 -5.77 10.19
N LEU A 70 -8.91 -5.16 9.97
CA LEU A 70 -8.78 -4.02 9.07
C LEU A 70 -8.98 -4.41 7.60
N TYR A 71 -8.54 -5.61 7.21
CA TYR A 71 -8.86 -6.12 5.90
C TYR A 71 -10.36 -6.36 5.73
N TYR A 72 -11.01 -7.04 6.67
CA TYR A 72 -12.45 -7.29 6.59
C TYR A 72 -13.26 -6.01 6.61
N LEU A 73 -12.84 -5.00 7.35
CA LEU A 73 -13.46 -3.67 7.32
C LEU A 73 -13.36 -3.04 5.94
N ALA A 74 -12.17 -3.08 5.31
CA ALA A 74 -11.97 -2.55 3.96
C ALA A 74 -12.78 -3.34 2.91
N ALA A 75 -12.82 -4.66 3.01
CA ALA A 75 -13.61 -5.53 2.14
C ALA A 75 -15.12 -5.27 2.29
N TRP A 76 -15.59 -5.07 3.52
CA TRP A 76 -16.99 -4.72 3.75
C TRP A 76 -17.36 -3.39 3.10
N LEU A 77 -16.49 -2.37 3.21
CA LEU A 77 -16.69 -1.07 2.56
C LEU A 77 -16.68 -1.19 1.04
N GLU A 78 -15.77 -1.98 0.48
CA GLU A 78 -15.70 -2.25 -0.96
C GLU A 78 -16.99 -2.92 -1.45
N LEU A 79 -17.44 -3.98 -0.78
CA LEU A 79 -18.67 -4.70 -1.10
C LEU A 79 -19.91 -3.81 -0.95
N ALA A 80 -19.96 -2.93 0.06
CA ALA A 80 -21.03 -1.98 0.23
C ALA A 80 -21.12 -0.96 -0.91
N VAL A 81 -19.98 -0.56 -1.49
CA VAL A 81 -19.94 0.36 -2.65
C VAL A 81 -20.27 -0.35 -3.95
N ILE A 82 -19.71 -1.54 -4.16
CA ILE A 82 -19.89 -2.32 -5.40
C ILE A 82 -21.30 -2.90 -5.48
N GLY A 83 -21.87 -3.34 -4.35
CA GLY A 83 -23.16 -4.04 -4.32
C GLY A 83 -23.11 -5.31 -5.19
N ASN A 84 -24.09 -5.47 -6.07
CA ASN A 84 -24.20 -6.63 -6.95
C ASN A 84 -23.41 -6.48 -8.28
N HIS A 85 -22.66 -5.39 -8.47
CA HIS A 85 -21.97 -5.10 -9.71
C HIS A 85 -20.53 -5.63 -9.72
N ILE A 86 -20.36 -6.95 -9.86
CA ILE A 86 -19.05 -7.64 -9.86
C ILE A 86 -18.05 -7.00 -10.84
N GLY A 87 -18.53 -6.46 -11.96
CA GLY A 87 -17.67 -5.78 -12.95
C GLY A 87 -16.91 -4.54 -12.44
N TRP A 88 -17.29 -3.99 -11.26
CA TRP A 88 -16.60 -2.83 -10.68
C TRP A 88 -15.34 -3.18 -9.89
N PHE A 89 -15.13 -4.45 -9.50
CA PHE A 89 -13.91 -4.86 -8.79
C PHE A 89 -12.65 -4.59 -9.61
N VAL A 90 -12.65 -4.95 -10.89
CA VAL A 90 -11.48 -4.76 -11.75
C VAL A 90 -11.09 -3.28 -11.91
N PRO A 91 -12.01 -2.36 -12.27
CA PRO A 91 -11.69 -0.93 -12.32
C PRO A 91 -11.15 -0.37 -10.99
N LEU A 92 -11.74 -0.74 -9.86
CA LEU A 92 -11.27 -0.29 -8.53
C LEU A 92 -9.87 -0.84 -8.22
N ASN A 93 -9.63 -2.12 -8.49
CA ASN A 93 -8.32 -2.73 -8.33
C ASN A 93 -7.27 -2.10 -9.25
N ILE A 94 -7.62 -1.72 -10.49
CA ILE A 94 -6.72 -0.99 -11.40
C ILE A 94 -6.37 0.38 -10.83
N ILE A 95 -7.34 1.13 -10.29
CA ILE A 95 -7.08 2.42 -9.65
C ILE A 95 -6.14 2.25 -8.46
N LEU A 96 -6.40 1.29 -7.59
CA LEU A 96 -5.55 1.01 -6.43
C LEU A 96 -4.12 0.62 -6.85
N ASN A 97 -3.99 -0.23 -7.86
CA ASN A 97 -2.67 -0.59 -8.43
C ASN A 97 -1.96 0.59 -9.08
N GLY A 98 -2.69 1.50 -9.74
CA GLY A 98 -2.15 2.76 -10.24
C GLY A 98 -1.58 3.65 -9.12
N CYS A 99 -2.27 3.73 -7.98
CA CYS A 99 -1.79 4.43 -6.79
C CYS A 99 -0.52 3.78 -6.19
N ILE A 100 -0.47 2.44 -6.18
CA ILE A 100 0.72 1.70 -5.76
C ILE A 100 1.89 1.96 -6.72
N ALA A 101 1.65 1.88 -8.03
CA ALA A 101 2.65 2.17 -9.06
C ALA A 101 3.22 3.58 -8.92
N TYR A 102 2.36 4.57 -8.64
CA TYR A 102 2.81 5.94 -8.36
C TYR A 102 3.66 6.02 -7.08
N SER A 103 3.32 5.24 -6.04
CA SER A 103 4.12 5.16 -4.83
C SER A 103 5.50 4.52 -5.09
N VAL A 104 5.54 3.47 -5.93
CA VAL A 104 6.77 2.82 -6.39
C VAL A 104 7.61 3.79 -7.23
N TYR A 105 6.99 4.55 -8.14
CA TYR A 105 7.64 5.63 -8.89
C TYR A 105 8.30 6.63 -7.95
N ARG A 106 7.58 7.15 -6.96
CA ARG A 106 8.13 8.13 -6.01
C ARG A 106 9.31 7.57 -5.21
N PHE A 107 9.22 6.31 -4.84
CA PHE A 107 10.29 5.61 -4.14
C PHE A 107 11.52 5.44 -5.04
N GLY A 108 11.34 4.94 -6.26
CA GLY A 108 12.40 4.77 -7.25
C GLY A 108 13.08 6.10 -7.62
N LYS A 109 12.29 7.16 -7.88
CA LYS A 109 12.79 8.51 -8.13
C LYS A 109 13.63 9.05 -6.97
N ARG A 110 13.22 8.80 -5.73
CA ARG A 110 13.96 9.24 -4.55
C ARG A 110 15.31 8.52 -4.41
N LEU A 111 15.34 7.20 -4.61
CA LEU A 111 16.56 6.40 -4.48
C LEU A 111 17.55 6.69 -5.60
N SER A 112 17.08 6.72 -6.84
CA SER A 112 17.93 6.93 -8.04
C SER A 112 18.21 8.40 -8.34
N ARG A 113 17.45 9.33 -7.75
CA ARG A 113 17.43 10.76 -8.09
C ARG A 113 17.10 11.03 -9.56
N SER A 114 16.46 10.10 -10.23
CA SER A 114 16.11 10.16 -11.65
C SER A 114 14.61 9.99 -11.85
N TYR A 115 14.00 10.90 -12.60
CA TYR A 115 12.59 10.83 -13.00
C TYR A 115 12.31 9.57 -13.85
N LEU A 116 13.17 9.31 -14.84
CA LEU A 116 13.01 8.17 -15.75
C LEU A 116 13.14 6.82 -15.03
N MET A 117 14.11 6.70 -14.12
CA MET A 117 14.25 5.49 -13.30
C MET A 117 13.03 5.28 -12.41
N GLY A 118 12.50 6.34 -11.84
CA GLY A 118 11.24 6.26 -11.08
C GLY A 118 10.08 5.76 -11.93
N LEU A 119 9.87 6.34 -13.12
CA LEU A 119 8.83 5.88 -14.06
C LEU A 119 9.04 4.42 -14.46
N GLY A 120 10.28 4.03 -14.77
CA GLY A 120 10.61 2.64 -15.07
C GLY A 120 10.20 1.68 -13.96
N CYS A 121 10.49 2.03 -12.69
CA CYS A 121 10.04 1.23 -11.54
C CYS A 121 8.51 1.10 -11.48
N GLY A 122 7.77 2.20 -11.70
CA GLY A 122 6.31 2.18 -11.72
C GLY A 122 5.74 1.31 -12.84
N PHE A 123 6.27 1.41 -14.05
CA PHE A 123 5.87 0.57 -15.18
C PHE A 123 6.19 -0.90 -14.96
N LEU A 124 7.39 -1.22 -14.46
CA LEU A 124 7.78 -2.60 -14.13
C LEU A 124 6.87 -3.22 -13.07
N TYR A 125 6.46 -2.42 -12.06
CA TYR A 125 5.48 -2.89 -11.10
C TYR A 125 4.15 -3.25 -11.78
N LEU A 126 3.60 -2.38 -12.63
CA LEU A 126 2.33 -2.62 -13.33
C LEU A 126 2.39 -3.84 -14.25
N LEU A 127 3.55 -4.11 -14.87
CA LEU A 127 3.78 -5.30 -15.71
C LEU A 127 4.06 -6.56 -14.89
N SER A 128 4.17 -6.46 -13.57
CA SER A 128 4.49 -7.61 -12.73
C SER A 128 3.31 -8.56 -12.57
N ARG A 129 3.62 -9.83 -12.37
CA ARG A 129 2.64 -10.85 -12.03
C ARG A 129 1.86 -10.51 -10.75
N MET A 130 2.49 -9.79 -9.82
CA MET A 130 1.86 -9.35 -8.58
C MET A 130 0.72 -8.38 -8.84
N SER A 131 0.95 -7.35 -9.67
CA SER A 131 -0.07 -6.39 -10.09
C SER A 131 -1.26 -7.11 -10.77
N TYR A 132 -0.97 -8.06 -11.67
CA TYR A 132 -2.00 -8.85 -12.33
C TYR A 132 -2.88 -9.63 -11.32
N TYR A 133 -2.27 -10.31 -10.35
CA TYR A 133 -3.03 -11.03 -9.32
C TYR A 133 -3.89 -10.11 -8.46
N GLN A 134 -3.38 -8.94 -8.11
CA GLN A 134 -4.11 -7.96 -7.31
C GLN A 134 -5.32 -7.40 -8.05
N ILE A 135 -5.29 -7.36 -9.39
CA ILE A 135 -6.38 -6.82 -10.21
C ILE A 135 -7.42 -7.88 -10.53
N SER A 136 -7.00 -9.12 -10.78
CA SER A 136 -7.86 -10.19 -11.29
C SER A 136 -8.70 -10.91 -10.23
N GLN A 137 -8.60 -10.53 -8.95
CA GLN A 137 -9.29 -11.17 -7.82
C GLN A 137 -9.90 -10.13 -6.89
N VAL A 138 -11.04 -10.44 -6.28
CA VAL A 138 -11.64 -9.62 -5.21
C VAL A 138 -10.71 -9.56 -4.00
N TYR A 139 -10.11 -10.69 -3.65
CA TYR A 139 -9.12 -10.81 -2.58
C TYR A 139 -7.84 -9.99 -2.83
N GLY A 140 -7.65 -9.48 -4.04
CA GLY A 140 -6.57 -8.59 -4.43
C GLY A 140 -6.51 -7.28 -3.63
N LEU A 141 -7.64 -6.83 -3.08
CA LEU A 141 -7.71 -5.68 -2.16
C LEU A 141 -6.77 -5.86 -0.97
N MET A 142 -6.75 -7.04 -0.34
CA MET A 142 -5.92 -7.33 0.83
C MET A 142 -4.43 -7.15 0.53
N GLU A 143 -3.96 -7.75 -0.55
CA GLU A 143 -2.56 -7.67 -0.97
C GLU A 143 -2.18 -6.24 -1.38
N SER A 144 -3.09 -5.54 -2.07
CA SER A 144 -2.88 -4.16 -2.51
C SER A 144 -2.78 -3.19 -1.35
N LEU A 145 -3.70 -3.26 -0.38
CA LEU A 145 -3.67 -2.41 0.81
C LEU A 145 -2.43 -2.69 1.67
N ALA A 146 -2.08 -3.96 1.85
CA ALA A 146 -0.91 -4.35 2.63
C ALA A 146 0.40 -3.88 1.96
N LEU A 147 0.53 -4.04 0.64
CA LEU A 147 1.69 -3.54 -0.10
C LEU A 147 1.78 -2.02 -0.04
N TRP A 148 0.65 -1.31 -0.22
CA TRP A 148 0.63 0.14 -0.16
C TRP A 148 1.03 0.67 1.22
N ALA A 149 0.52 0.06 2.29
CA ALA A 149 0.94 0.37 3.66
C ALA A 149 2.44 0.09 3.89
N ALA A 150 2.96 -1.04 3.37
CA ALA A 150 4.39 -1.37 3.44
C ALA A 150 5.26 -0.32 2.74
N LEU A 151 4.89 0.14 1.54
CA LEU A 151 5.58 1.24 0.85
C LEU A 151 5.53 2.53 1.68
N GLY A 152 4.40 2.80 2.35
CA GLY A 152 4.27 3.92 3.28
C GLY A 152 5.21 3.83 4.47
N ILE A 153 5.38 2.63 5.05
CA ILE A 153 6.34 2.35 6.12
C ILE A 153 7.76 2.64 5.64
N LEU A 154 8.15 2.06 4.49
CA LEU A 154 9.47 2.28 3.91
C LEU A 154 9.75 3.75 3.65
N TYR A 155 8.78 4.48 3.10
CA TYR A 155 8.90 5.90 2.86
C TYR A 155 9.09 6.69 4.16
N CYS A 156 8.32 6.37 5.20
CA CYS A 156 8.46 7.00 6.51
C CYS A 156 9.83 6.68 7.15
N LEU A 157 10.33 5.45 7.04
CA LEU A 157 11.65 5.08 7.55
C LEU A 157 12.78 5.81 6.83
N LEU A 158 12.72 5.95 5.50
CA LEU A 158 13.67 6.76 4.75
C LEU A 158 13.65 8.23 5.20
N ARG A 159 12.43 8.79 5.39
CA ARG A 159 12.30 10.15 5.92
C ARG A 159 12.85 10.28 7.33
N TYR A 160 12.62 9.29 8.18
CA TYR A 160 13.17 9.25 9.53
C TYR A 160 14.69 9.30 9.52
N VAL A 161 15.32 8.49 8.66
CA VAL A 161 16.78 8.41 8.54
C VAL A 161 17.38 9.71 7.98
N ASP A 162 16.77 10.29 6.95
CA ASP A 162 17.28 11.47 6.26
C ASP A 162 17.04 12.79 7.03
N GLU A 163 16.10 12.82 7.97
CA GLU A 163 15.78 14.03 8.75
C GLU A 163 16.97 14.43 9.62
N LYS A 164 17.45 15.67 9.50
CA LYS A 164 18.56 16.19 10.30
C LYS A 164 18.23 16.28 11.80
N GLY A 165 16.94 16.46 12.13
CA GLY A 165 16.42 16.47 13.50
C GLY A 165 16.08 15.09 14.03
N ASP A 166 15.27 15.02 15.10
CA ASP A 166 14.86 13.78 15.75
C ASP A 166 14.05 12.83 14.84
N GLY A 167 13.25 13.41 13.93
CA GLY A 167 12.46 12.63 12.97
C GLY A 167 11.36 11.76 13.59
N LYS A 168 11.08 11.87 14.89
CA LYS A 168 10.10 11.07 15.64
C LYS A 168 8.75 10.96 14.94
N LYS A 169 8.26 12.03 14.31
CA LYS A 169 6.99 12.02 13.59
C LYS A 169 6.92 10.95 12.49
N TYR A 170 8.03 10.71 11.79
CA TYR A 170 8.09 9.69 10.75
C TYR A 170 8.20 8.28 11.33
N LEU A 171 8.93 8.12 12.44
CA LEU A 171 9.01 6.86 13.14
C LEU A 171 7.64 6.46 13.70
N ILE A 172 6.93 7.38 14.36
CA ILE A 172 5.57 7.14 14.88
C ILE A 172 4.63 6.74 13.74
N ARG A 173 4.67 7.47 12.59
CA ARG A 173 3.85 7.12 11.42
C ARG A 173 4.17 5.73 10.88
N SER A 174 5.45 5.35 10.82
CA SER A 174 5.83 4.01 10.38
C SER A 174 5.34 2.93 11.34
N CYS A 175 5.38 3.17 12.66
CA CYS A 175 4.85 2.24 13.67
C CYS A 175 3.32 2.10 13.58
N VAL A 176 2.58 3.20 13.37
CA VAL A 176 1.12 3.16 13.18
C VAL A 176 0.76 2.38 11.91
N LEU A 177 1.45 2.64 10.79
CA LEU A 177 1.24 1.90 9.56
C LEU A 177 1.63 0.42 9.69
N TYR A 178 2.71 0.13 10.43
CA TYR A 178 3.11 -1.23 10.72
C TYR A 178 2.04 -1.97 11.52
N PHE A 179 1.54 -1.36 12.58
CA PHE A 179 0.43 -1.91 13.35
C PHE A 179 -0.79 -2.18 12.45
N ALA A 180 -1.18 -1.20 11.63
CA ALA A 180 -2.30 -1.37 10.71
C ALA A 180 -2.07 -2.50 9.70
N VAL A 181 -0.89 -2.61 9.08
CA VAL A 181 -0.63 -3.64 8.07
C VAL A 181 -0.65 -5.05 8.65
N CYS A 182 -0.27 -5.24 9.92
CA CYS A 182 -0.36 -6.53 10.58
C CYS A 182 -1.80 -7.03 10.72
N PHE A 183 -2.79 -6.11 10.79
CA PHE A 183 -4.22 -6.46 10.82
C PHE A 183 -4.88 -6.50 9.43
N ILE A 184 -4.13 -6.18 8.38
CA ILE A 184 -4.52 -6.43 7.01
C ILE A 184 -3.97 -7.79 6.57
N HIS A 185 -2.66 -8.01 6.79
CA HIS A 185 -1.99 -9.22 6.37
C HIS A 185 -0.79 -9.54 7.26
N GLU A 186 -0.84 -10.64 8.00
CA GLU A 186 0.17 -11.06 8.99
C GLU A 186 1.58 -11.27 8.42
N ARG A 187 1.73 -11.55 7.12
CA ARG A 187 3.05 -11.71 6.46
C ARG A 187 3.94 -10.47 6.63
N TYR A 188 3.34 -9.28 6.81
CA TYR A 188 4.06 -8.03 6.97
C TYR A 188 4.65 -7.81 8.38
N LEU A 189 4.43 -8.73 9.31
CA LEU A 189 5.22 -8.82 10.56
C LEU A 189 6.73 -8.84 10.26
N ALA A 190 7.13 -9.38 9.12
CA ALA A 190 8.52 -9.39 8.64
C ALA A 190 9.15 -8.00 8.43
N LEU A 191 8.37 -6.91 8.46
CA LEU A 191 8.91 -5.54 8.39
C LEU A 191 9.45 -5.03 9.74
N LEU A 192 9.17 -5.69 10.86
CA LEU A 192 9.63 -5.26 12.17
C LEU A 192 11.17 -5.11 12.27
N PRO A 193 11.98 -6.06 11.82
CA PRO A 193 13.44 -5.92 11.81
C PRO A 193 13.93 -4.67 11.08
N LEU A 194 13.23 -4.27 9.99
CA LEU A 194 13.62 -3.09 9.23
C LEU A 194 13.40 -1.79 10.01
N ILE A 195 12.33 -1.70 10.81
CA ILE A 195 12.09 -0.58 11.71
C ILE A 195 13.23 -0.47 12.73
N TYR A 196 13.64 -1.59 13.33
CA TYR A 196 14.77 -1.63 14.26
C TYR A 196 16.07 -1.22 13.59
N LEU A 197 16.36 -1.72 12.39
CA LEU A 197 17.56 -1.33 11.64
C LEU A 197 17.60 0.19 11.37
N ALA A 198 16.48 0.80 11.04
CA ALA A 198 16.39 2.24 10.83
C ALA A 198 16.66 3.02 12.13
N ILE A 199 16.18 2.54 13.29
CA ILE A 199 16.45 3.14 14.60
C ILE A 199 17.92 2.98 14.98
N LEU A 200 18.49 1.78 14.78
CA LEU A 200 19.91 1.49 15.04
C LEU A 200 20.81 2.40 14.20
N TYR A 201 20.50 2.51 12.91
CA TYR A 201 21.27 3.33 11.98
C TYR A 201 21.29 4.81 12.41
N LYS A 202 20.12 5.38 12.78
CA LYS A 202 20.00 6.79 13.11
C LYS A 202 20.52 7.14 14.51
N LYS A 203 20.28 6.30 15.50
CA LYS A 203 20.58 6.60 16.92
C LYS A 203 21.89 6.02 17.45
N GLY A 204 22.52 5.14 16.68
CA GLY A 204 23.72 4.39 17.08
C GLY A 204 23.41 3.22 18.03
N LYS A 205 24.31 2.24 18.01
CA LYS A 205 24.11 0.93 18.66
C LYS A 205 23.72 0.98 20.14
N LYS A 206 24.21 1.97 20.92
CA LYS A 206 23.95 2.04 22.37
C LYS A 206 22.52 2.44 22.74
N LYS A 207 21.85 3.28 21.96
CA LYS A 207 20.49 3.75 22.26
C LYS A 207 19.38 2.86 21.66
N ALA A 208 19.67 2.11 20.62
CA ALA A 208 18.68 1.26 19.97
C ALA A 208 18.40 -0.03 20.75
N PHE A 209 19.36 -0.53 21.49
CA PHE A 209 19.20 -1.72 22.35
C PHE A 209 18.09 -1.56 23.40
N TRP A 210 17.89 -0.33 23.91
CA TRP A 210 16.87 0.00 24.91
C TRP A 210 15.45 0.14 24.33
N PHE A 211 15.30 0.14 23.00
CA PHE A 211 14.00 0.19 22.31
C PHE A 211 13.56 -1.17 21.76
N LEU A 212 14.30 -2.23 22.05
CA LEU A 212 13.77 -3.58 21.88
C LEU A 212 12.55 -3.72 22.80
N PRO A 213 11.33 -3.96 22.32
CA PRO A 213 10.23 -4.23 23.22
C PRO A 213 10.61 -5.43 24.07
N ALA A 214 10.60 -5.24 25.37
CA ALA A 214 10.45 -6.33 26.30
C ALA A 214 9.03 -6.87 26.07
N GLY A 215 8.87 -7.80 25.17
CA GLY A 215 7.57 -8.35 24.87
C GLY A 215 7.51 -9.01 23.49
N VAL A 216 8.08 -10.16 23.39
CA VAL A 216 7.53 -11.26 22.62
C VAL A 216 7.00 -12.25 23.64
#